data_22b0624a320b990dc9bff07e7054c65e
#
_entry.id   22b0624a320b990dc9bff07e7054c65e
#
_cell.length_a   1.000
_cell.length_b   1.000
_cell.length_c   1.000
_cell.angle_alpha   90.00
_cell.angle_beta   90.00
_cell.angle_gamma   90.00
#
_symmetry.space_group_name_H-M   'P 1'
#
loop_
_entity.id
_entity.type
_entity.pdbx_description
1 polymer ?
#
loop_
_entity_poly.entity_id
_entity_poly.type
_entity_poly.pdbx_seq_one_letter_code
_entity_poly.pdbx_strand_id
1 'polypeptide(L)'
;MLEPLRAGKDCSYRPYDCKQQKLAEPVAVRQDRLIVVEGSYSCHPTLWEQYDLHVFLTVNPQEQLRRIERRNGSQGLEMFRQRWIPLEERYFSACRVEERCELRLSSGE
;
A
#
# COMPACT_ATOMS: atom_id res chain seq x y z
N MET A 1 -2.28 -9.94 -11.12
CA MET A 1 -1.25 -10.44 -10.19
C MET A 1 -1.84 -11.31 -9.08
N LEU A 2 -2.86 -10.82 -8.39
CA LEU A 2 -3.39 -11.54 -7.21
C LEU A 2 -4.09 -12.85 -7.56
N GLU A 3 -4.88 -12.87 -8.62
CA GLU A 3 -5.60 -14.08 -9.02
C GLU A 3 -4.69 -15.28 -9.28
N PRO A 4 -3.61 -15.13 -10.08
CA PRO A 4 -2.70 -16.25 -10.28
C PRO A 4 -2.03 -16.73 -8.99
N LEU A 5 -1.63 -15.79 -8.12
CA LEU A 5 -1.00 -16.13 -6.85
C LEU A 5 -1.96 -16.90 -5.95
N ARG A 6 -3.20 -16.48 -5.88
CA ARG A 6 -4.22 -17.15 -5.08
C ARG A 6 -4.52 -18.54 -5.62
N ALA A 7 -4.40 -18.73 -6.92
CA ALA A 7 -4.55 -20.04 -7.57
C ALA A 7 -3.31 -20.92 -7.46
N GLY A 8 -2.26 -20.47 -6.77
CA GLY A 8 -1.03 -21.22 -6.60
C GLY A 8 -0.10 -21.16 -7.80
N LYS A 9 -0.17 -20.11 -8.60
CA LYS A 9 0.63 -19.94 -9.81
C LYS A 9 1.54 -18.75 -9.69
N ASP A 10 2.70 -18.83 -10.36
CA ASP A 10 3.58 -17.67 -10.48
C ASP A 10 2.95 -16.61 -11.37
N CYS A 11 3.36 -15.36 -11.18
CA CYS A 11 2.88 -14.26 -11.99
C CYS A 11 3.96 -13.19 -12.16
N SER A 12 3.64 -12.13 -12.89
CA SER A 12 4.52 -10.96 -12.98
C SER A 12 3.69 -9.70 -12.97
N TYR A 13 4.32 -8.59 -12.63
CA TYR A 13 3.70 -7.27 -12.70
C TYR A 13 4.73 -6.24 -13.13
N ARG A 14 4.27 -5.08 -13.59
CA ARG A 14 5.14 -3.99 -14.00
C ARG A 14 4.91 -2.79 -13.08
N PRO A 15 5.90 -2.43 -12.22
CA PRO A 15 5.77 -1.24 -11.38
C PRO A 15 5.69 0.02 -12.23
N TYR A 16 4.96 1.02 -11.74
CA TYR A 16 4.90 2.32 -12.40
C TYR A 16 6.03 3.21 -11.88
N ASP A 17 6.86 3.71 -12.80
CA ASP A 17 7.95 4.62 -12.47
C ASP A 17 7.43 6.06 -12.57
N CYS A 18 7.17 6.68 -11.42
CA CYS A 18 6.63 8.04 -11.36
C CYS A 18 7.59 9.09 -11.90
N LYS A 19 8.90 8.85 -11.85
CA LYS A 19 9.89 9.78 -12.37
C LYS A 19 9.92 9.81 -13.88
N GLN A 20 9.81 8.64 -14.51
CA GLN A 20 9.80 8.51 -15.97
C GLN A 20 8.39 8.51 -16.56
N GLN A 21 7.37 8.47 -15.71
CA GLN A 21 5.95 8.43 -16.10
C GLN A 21 5.64 7.29 -17.06
N LYS A 22 6.20 6.12 -16.80
CA LYS A 22 5.97 4.91 -17.60
C LYS A 22 6.06 3.66 -16.73
N LEU A 23 5.57 2.56 -17.26
CA LEU A 23 5.71 1.27 -16.59
C LEU A 23 7.16 0.82 -16.66
N ALA A 24 7.67 0.36 -15.52
CA ALA A 24 9.01 -0.19 -15.44
C ALA A 24 9.05 -1.62 -16.00
N GLU A 25 10.24 -2.23 -15.99
CA GLU A 25 10.40 -3.61 -16.42
C GLU A 25 9.55 -4.56 -15.58
N PRO A 26 9.05 -5.66 -16.18
CA PRO A 26 8.26 -6.62 -15.40
C PRO A 26 9.04 -7.24 -14.25
N VAL A 27 8.35 -7.42 -13.13
CA VAL A 27 8.90 -8.08 -11.95
C VAL A 27 8.19 -9.42 -11.80
N ALA A 28 8.95 -10.51 -11.76
CA ALA A 28 8.40 -11.84 -11.56
C ALA A 28 8.06 -12.04 -10.09
N VAL A 29 6.89 -12.63 -9.84
CA VAL A 29 6.44 -12.98 -8.49
C VAL A 29 6.19 -14.48 -8.47
N ARG A 30 6.92 -15.20 -7.61
CA ARG A 30 6.77 -16.64 -7.46
C ARG A 30 5.77 -16.96 -6.36
N GLN A 31 4.95 -17.96 -6.59
CA GLN A 31 4.04 -18.46 -5.59
C GLN A 31 4.84 -19.04 -4.40
N ASP A 32 4.39 -18.75 -3.19
CA ASP A 32 5.03 -19.23 -1.97
C ASP A 32 3.96 -19.48 -0.91
N ARG A 33 4.37 -20.05 0.24
CA ARG A 33 3.47 -20.32 1.36
C ARG A 33 2.91 -19.06 1.97
N LEU A 34 3.72 -18.00 2.07
CA LEU A 34 3.30 -16.71 2.59
C LEU A 34 3.63 -15.64 1.58
N ILE A 35 2.62 -14.89 1.20
CA ILE A 35 2.78 -13.75 0.29
C ILE A 35 2.20 -12.53 0.99
N VAL A 36 2.99 -11.46 1.10
CA VAL A 36 2.57 -10.20 1.70
C VAL A 36 2.47 -9.15 0.61
N VAL A 37 1.30 -8.50 0.53
CA VAL A 37 1.07 -7.37 -0.38
C VAL A 37 0.91 -6.13 0.48
N GLU A 38 1.68 -5.08 0.20
CA GLU A 38 1.59 -3.86 0.97
C GLU A 38 1.30 -2.66 0.07
N GLY A 39 0.67 -1.65 0.62
CA GLY A 39 0.35 -0.40 -0.08
C GLY A 39 -0.89 0.24 0.52
N SER A 40 -1.01 1.55 0.34
CA SER A 40 -2.13 2.31 0.89
C SER A 40 -3.48 1.80 0.40
N TYR A 41 -3.54 1.36 -0.85
CA TYR A 41 -4.77 0.91 -1.49
C TYR A 41 -4.84 -0.60 -1.69
N SER A 42 -3.92 -1.35 -1.07
CA SER A 42 -3.85 -2.80 -1.27
C SER A 42 -5.09 -3.53 -0.76
N CYS A 43 -5.76 -3.00 0.26
CA CYS A 43 -6.99 -3.58 0.82
C CYS A 43 -8.26 -2.94 0.26
N HIS A 44 -8.21 -2.41 -0.95
CA HIS A 44 -9.38 -1.85 -1.61
C HIS A 44 -10.51 -2.88 -1.65
N PRO A 45 -11.79 -2.46 -1.51
CA PRO A 45 -12.92 -3.41 -1.52
C PRO A 45 -12.93 -4.37 -2.70
N THR A 46 -12.48 -3.91 -3.88
CA THR A 46 -12.40 -4.74 -5.08
C THR A 46 -11.39 -5.88 -4.94
N LEU A 47 -10.38 -5.70 -4.10
CA LEU A 47 -9.31 -6.67 -3.89
C LEU A 47 -9.45 -7.44 -2.58
N TRP A 48 -10.40 -7.05 -1.74
CA TRP A 48 -10.52 -7.52 -0.36
C TRP A 48 -10.52 -9.05 -0.24
N GLU A 49 -11.29 -9.71 -1.09
CA GLU A 49 -11.45 -11.16 -1.04
C GLU A 49 -10.25 -11.95 -1.53
N GLN A 50 -9.28 -11.26 -2.16
CA GLN A 50 -8.06 -11.91 -2.61
C GLN A 50 -7.10 -12.25 -1.48
N TYR A 51 -7.31 -11.70 -0.28
CA TYR A 51 -6.43 -11.87 0.86
C TYR A 51 -7.07 -12.73 1.93
N ASP A 52 -6.23 -13.52 2.62
CA ASP A 52 -6.68 -14.34 3.75
C ASP A 52 -6.63 -13.56 5.06
N LEU A 53 -5.79 -12.53 5.15
CA LEU A 53 -5.64 -11.70 6.35
C LEU A 53 -5.41 -10.26 5.93
N HIS A 54 -6.06 -9.34 6.64
CA HIS A 54 -5.94 -7.91 6.39
C HIS A 54 -5.37 -7.23 7.63
N VAL A 55 -4.30 -6.45 7.43
CA VAL A 55 -3.60 -5.76 8.52
C VAL A 55 -3.56 -4.27 8.21
N PHE A 56 -3.99 -3.45 9.16
CA PHE A 56 -3.90 -1.99 9.04
C PHE A 56 -2.77 -1.49 9.93
N LEU A 57 -1.83 -0.78 9.32
CA LEU A 57 -0.69 -0.20 10.03
C LEU A 57 -0.92 1.28 10.24
N THR A 58 -0.70 1.75 11.46
CA THR A 58 -0.77 3.17 11.78
C THR A 58 0.56 3.65 12.34
N VAL A 59 0.80 4.94 12.18
CA VAL A 59 1.98 5.60 12.71
C VAL A 59 1.57 7.00 13.19
N ASN A 60 2.28 7.51 14.20
CA ASN A 60 2.05 8.87 14.65
C ASN A 60 2.17 9.84 13.45
N PRO A 61 1.22 10.80 13.27
CA PRO A 61 1.26 11.70 12.11
C PRO A 61 2.57 12.48 11.96
N GLN A 62 3.18 12.90 13.06
CA GLN A 62 4.47 13.60 13.01
C GLN A 62 5.59 12.68 12.53
N GLU A 63 5.60 11.44 13.00
CA GLU A 63 6.57 10.46 12.55
C GLU A 63 6.37 10.10 11.09
N GLN A 64 5.11 10.02 10.64
CA GLN A 64 4.79 9.79 9.23
C GLN A 64 5.41 10.87 8.35
N LEU A 65 5.21 12.14 8.71
CA LEU A 65 5.75 13.25 7.94
C LEU A 65 7.27 13.21 7.90
N ARG A 66 7.91 12.90 9.04
CA ARG A 66 9.35 12.81 9.13
C ARG A 66 9.91 11.70 8.22
N ARG A 67 9.26 10.54 8.19
CA ARG A 67 9.67 9.42 7.32
C ARG A 67 9.51 9.76 5.85
N ILE A 68 8.42 10.46 5.51
CA ILE A 68 8.19 10.90 4.13
C ILE A 68 9.26 11.91 3.70
N GLU A 69 9.57 12.88 4.54
CA GLU A 69 10.62 13.86 4.23
C GLU A 69 11.97 13.20 4.02
N ARG A 70 12.33 12.25 4.88
CA ARG A 70 13.59 11.51 4.77
C ARG A 70 13.68 10.76 3.45
N ARG A 71 12.59 10.17 3.00
CA ARG A 71 12.53 9.36 1.78
C ARG A 71 12.41 10.20 0.51
N ASN A 72 11.59 11.23 0.55
CA ASN A 72 11.17 11.97 -0.64
C ASN A 72 11.64 13.42 -0.69
N GLY A 73 12.28 13.93 0.38
CA GLY A 73 12.70 15.33 0.47
C GLY A 73 11.56 16.28 0.80
N SER A 74 11.90 17.57 0.95
CA SER A 74 10.91 18.58 1.37
C SER A 74 9.82 18.80 0.33
N GLN A 75 10.16 18.76 -0.95
CA GLN A 75 9.16 18.92 -2.02
C GLN A 75 8.20 17.74 -2.07
N GLY A 76 8.74 16.54 -1.91
CA GLY A 76 7.92 15.34 -1.84
C GLY A 76 6.99 15.36 -0.63
N LEU A 77 7.49 15.84 0.53
CA LEU A 77 6.69 15.98 1.73
C LEU A 77 5.48 16.89 1.50
N GLU A 78 5.69 18.05 0.86
CA GLU A 78 4.59 18.96 0.58
C GLU A 78 3.53 18.34 -0.33
N MET A 79 3.95 17.58 -1.34
CA MET A 79 3.02 16.86 -2.21
C MET A 79 2.18 15.87 -1.42
N PHE A 80 2.80 15.11 -0.49
CA PHE A 80 2.08 14.19 0.36
C PHE A 80 1.09 14.89 1.28
N ARG A 81 1.52 16.00 1.92
CA ARG A 81 0.67 16.75 2.84
C ARG A 81 -0.56 17.34 2.15
N GLN A 82 -0.37 17.91 0.95
CA GLN A 82 -1.44 18.63 0.26
C GLN A 82 -2.35 17.71 -0.52
N ARG A 83 -1.85 16.59 -1.00
CA ARG A 83 -2.59 15.77 -1.94
C ARG A 83 -2.75 14.32 -1.50
N TRP A 84 -1.65 13.61 -1.28
CA TRP A 84 -1.70 12.16 -1.10
C TRP A 84 -2.30 11.74 0.24
N ILE A 85 -1.87 12.37 1.34
CA ILE A 85 -2.40 12.04 2.66
C ILE A 85 -3.89 12.31 2.77
N PRO A 86 -4.42 13.50 2.37
CA PRO A 86 -5.85 13.72 2.40
C PRO A 86 -6.65 12.73 1.55
N LEU A 87 -6.14 12.34 0.38
CA LEU A 87 -6.80 11.35 -0.47
C LEU A 87 -6.84 9.98 0.20
N GLU A 88 -5.73 9.56 0.81
CA GLU A 88 -5.67 8.30 1.54
C GLU A 88 -6.62 8.27 2.73
N GLU A 89 -6.66 9.35 3.51
CA GLU A 89 -7.56 9.45 4.66
C GLU A 89 -9.01 9.38 4.24
N ARG A 90 -9.36 10.07 3.15
CA ARG A 90 -10.72 10.01 2.61
C ARG A 90 -11.08 8.61 2.16
N TYR A 91 -10.15 7.92 1.51
CA TYR A 91 -10.34 6.55 1.06
C TYR A 91 -10.52 5.60 2.26
N PHE A 92 -9.64 5.68 3.25
CA PHE A 92 -9.73 4.82 4.43
C PHE A 92 -11.05 5.02 5.18
N SER A 93 -11.50 6.25 5.28
CA SER A 93 -12.76 6.57 5.95
C SER A 93 -13.96 6.09 5.14
N ALA A 94 -13.99 6.37 3.84
CA ALA A 94 -15.12 6.01 2.98
C ALA A 94 -15.29 4.50 2.87
N CYS A 95 -14.20 3.77 2.80
CA CYS A 95 -14.23 2.31 2.67
C CYS A 95 -14.13 1.58 4.01
N ARG A 96 -13.99 2.31 5.11
CA ARG A 96 -13.91 1.77 6.47
C ARG A 96 -12.82 0.71 6.58
N VAL A 97 -11.67 0.97 5.98
CA VAL A 97 -10.61 -0.04 5.83
C VAL A 97 -10.07 -0.47 7.19
N GLU A 98 -9.76 0.48 8.07
CA GLU A 98 -9.21 0.16 9.38
C GLU A 98 -10.17 -0.71 10.20
N GLU A 99 -11.45 -0.35 10.21
CA GLU A 99 -12.45 -1.08 10.99
C GLU A 99 -12.64 -2.51 10.49
N ARG A 100 -12.48 -2.74 9.20
CA ARG A 100 -12.70 -4.04 8.58
C ARG A 100 -11.50 -4.98 8.70
N CYS A 101 -10.29 -4.44 8.92
CA CYS A 101 -9.09 -5.26 9.05
C CYS A 101 -9.12 -6.06 10.35
N GLU A 102 -8.69 -7.32 10.29
CA GLU A 102 -8.67 -8.23 11.44
C GLU A 102 -7.58 -7.82 12.44
N LEU A 103 -6.48 -7.26 11.97
CA LEU A 103 -5.38 -6.80 12.83
C LEU A 103 -5.10 -5.32 12.60
N ARG A 104 -4.78 -4.62 13.68
CA ARG A 104 -4.34 -3.24 13.65
C ARG A 104 -3.06 -3.12 14.45
N LEU A 105 -2.00 -2.64 13.81
CA LEU A 105 -0.69 -2.49 14.43
C LEU A 105 -0.26 -1.04 14.33
N SER A 106 0.41 -0.55 15.37
CA SER A 106 0.93 0.80 15.38
C SER A 106 2.44 0.76 15.54
N SER A 107 3.14 1.67 14.86
CA SER A 107 4.60 1.75 14.94
C SER A 107 5.07 3.19 14.99
N GLY A 108 6.30 3.40 15.45
CA GLY A 108 6.90 4.72 15.48
C GLY A 108 6.34 5.63 16.56
N GLU A 109 6.01 5.10 17.69
CA GLU A 109 5.57 5.87 18.85
C GLU A 109 6.67 6.77 19.38
#